data_30d93300215a34da6924c8f0a3aff928
#
_entry.id   30d93300215a34da6924c8f0a3aff928
#
_cell.length_a   1.000
_cell.length_b   1.000
_cell.length_c   1.000
_cell.angle_alpha   90.00
_cell.angle_beta   90.00
_cell.angle_gamma   90.00
#
_symmetry.space_group_name_H-M   'P 1'
#
loop_
_entity.id
_entity.type
_entity.pdbx_description
1 polymer ?
#
loop_
_entity_poly.entity_id
_entity_poly.type
_entity_poly.pdbx_seq_one_letter_code
_entity_poly.pdbx_strand_id
1 'polypeptide(L)'
;FTPEQTTLIVEPGISLLSKASTFVTGVVDVRDIGNERYLITDGSRFNIDPTMIKSSHLFHLELNEANPGAEQRKTMAHQCVSGYSCMEVDRIFEYRDGIELMEGDRIVYENVGGYTMSLNPLFIQYFPDVYIRRDGKLYKIRNRWTPKEYMQNSMLYGEEQK
;
A
#
# COMPACT_ATOMS: atom_id res chain seq x y z
N PHE A 1 31.29 -28.35 3.75
CA PHE A 1 29.92 -28.91 3.70
C PHE A 1 29.76 -29.68 2.40
N THR A 2 29.32 -30.91 2.49
CA THR A 2 29.01 -31.73 1.30
C THR A 2 27.51 -32.10 1.35
N PRO A 3 26.89 -32.36 0.16
CA PRO A 3 25.45 -32.74 0.10
C PRO A 3 25.12 -34.00 0.93
N GLU A 4 26.10 -34.89 1.07
CA GLU A 4 25.95 -36.16 1.82
C GLU A 4 25.96 -35.97 3.34
N GLN A 5 26.55 -34.86 3.81
CA GLN A 5 26.74 -34.55 5.24
C GLN A 5 25.87 -33.41 5.75
N THR A 6 25.17 -32.74 4.85
CA THR A 6 24.46 -31.51 5.18
C THR A 6 23.03 -31.52 4.63
N THR A 7 22.06 -31.24 5.48
CA THR A 7 20.68 -30.96 5.06
C THR A 7 20.47 -29.44 5.07
N LEU A 8 20.11 -28.89 3.92
CA LEU A 8 19.73 -27.49 3.81
C LEU A 8 18.24 -27.34 4.02
N ILE A 9 17.85 -26.60 5.05
CA ILE A 9 16.47 -26.20 5.32
C ILE A 9 16.33 -24.73 4.97
N VAL A 10 15.33 -24.40 4.14
CA VAL A 10 15.04 -23.03 3.74
C VAL A 10 13.58 -22.70 4.04
N GLU A 11 13.30 -21.47 4.47
CA GLU A 11 11.97 -20.94 4.72
C GLU A 11 11.72 -19.72 3.78
N PRO A 12 11.51 -19.96 2.47
CA PRO A 12 11.34 -18.89 1.52
C PRO A 12 9.98 -18.23 1.72
N GLY A 13 9.97 -16.95 1.98
CA GLY A 13 8.75 -16.12 2.14
C GLY A 13 8.72 -15.01 1.10
N ILE A 14 9.25 -13.85 1.45
CA ILE A 14 9.32 -12.65 0.59
C ILE A 14 9.95 -12.96 -0.77
N SER A 15 10.98 -13.78 -0.82
CA SER A 15 11.68 -14.13 -2.06
C SER A 15 10.79 -14.79 -3.10
N LEU A 16 9.75 -15.51 -2.68
CA LEU A 16 8.76 -16.13 -3.58
C LEU A 16 7.58 -15.21 -3.88
N LEU A 17 7.07 -14.50 -2.87
CA LEU A 17 5.78 -13.81 -2.96
C LEU A 17 5.90 -12.33 -3.33
N SER A 18 7.06 -11.71 -3.13
CA SER A 18 7.25 -10.28 -3.32
C SER A 18 6.76 -9.79 -4.68
N LYS A 19 7.24 -10.44 -5.75
CA LYS A 19 6.91 -10.08 -7.14
C LYS A 19 5.48 -10.42 -7.59
N ALA A 20 4.76 -11.16 -6.77
CA ALA A 20 3.41 -11.61 -7.15
C ALA A 20 2.37 -10.50 -7.06
N SER A 21 2.66 -9.40 -6.39
CA SER A 21 1.67 -8.35 -6.15
C SER A 21 2.23 -6.95 -6.35
N THR A 22 1.36 -6.08 -6.85
CA THR A 22 1.49 -4.63 -6.86
C THR A 22 0.37 -4.02 -6.02
N PHE A 23 0.62 -2.85 -5.46
CA PHE A 23 -0.40 -2.08 -4.74
C PHE A 23 -0.53 -0.72 -5.40
N VAL A 24 -1.76 -0.34 -5.74
CA VAL A 24 -2.07 0.96 -6.34
C VAL A 24 -2.80 1.81 -5.32
N THR A 25 -2.34 3.02 -5.12
CA THR A 25 -2.99 4.01 -4.25
C THR A 25 -3.09 5.35 -4.96
N GLY A 26 -4.14 6.10 -4.66
CA GLY A 26 -4.37 7.44 -5.19
C GLY A 26 -3.98 8.52 -4.19
N VAL A 27 -3.50 9.64 -4.69
CA VAL A 27 -3.37 10.89 -3.91
C VAL A 27 -4.76 11.48 -3.74
N VAL A 28 -5.22 11.59 -2.51
CA VAL A 28 -6.58 12.06 -2.18
C VAL A 28 -6.61 13.47 -1.58
N ASP A 29 -5.49 13.95 -1.09
CA ASP A 29 -5.36 15.31 -0.57
C ASP A 29 -3.90 15.77 -0.65
N VAL A 30 -3.70 17.07 -0.84
CA VAL A 30 -2.38 17.69 -0.89
C VAL A 30 -2.36 18.89 0.06
N ARG A 31 -1.35 18.94 0.93
CA ARG A 31 -1.19 19.98 1.94
C ARG A 31 0.20 20.58 1.91
N ASP A 32 0.27 21.89 1.73
CA ASP A 32 1.50 22.65 1.88
C ASP A 32 1.54 23.26 3.30
N ILE A 33 2.52 22.85 4.11
CA ILE A 33 2.69 23.31 5.50
C ILE A 33 4.10 23.86 5.64
N GLY A 34 4.22 25.16 5.73
CA GLY A 34 5.53 25.83 5.68
C GLY A 34 6.21 25.60 4.33
N ASN A 35 7.40 24.97 4.36
CA ASN A 35 8.15 24.62 3.15
C ASN A 35 8.00 23.16 2.73
N GLU A 36 7.14 22.42 3.42
CA GLU A 36 6.94 21.00 3.21
C GLU A 36 5.62 20.74 2.50
N ARG A 37 5.64 19.84 1.53
CA ARG A 37 4.45 19.37 0.81
C ARG A 37 4.11 17.96 1.23
N TYR A 38 2.90 17.76 1.74
CA TYR A 38 2.39 16.47 2.16
C TYR A 38 1.34 15.97 1.18
N LEU A 39 1.52 14.74 0.75
CA LEU A 39 0.61 14.01 -0.14
C LEU A 39 -0.07 12.93 0.69
N ILE A 40 -1.37 13.05 0.89
CA ILE A 40 -2.16 12.04 1.60
C ILE A 40 -2.73 11.07 0.59
N THR A 41 -2.52 9.78 0.82
CA THR A 41 -2.99 8.72 -0.07
C THR A 41 -4.09 7.88 0.58
N ASP A 42 -4.92 7.23 -0.23
CA ASP A 42 -5.92 6.26 0.22
C ASP A 42 -5.34 4.88 0.56
N GLY A 43 -4.03 4.72 0.42
CA GLY A 43 -3.26 3.57 0.88
C GLY A 43 -2.50 3.88 2.16
N SER A 44 -1.79 2.89 2.66
CA SER A 44 -0.95 2.99 3.87
C SER A 44 0.30 2.15 3.70
N ARG A 45 1.35 2.47 4.47
CA ARG A 45 2.54 1.62 4.59
C ARG A 45 2.18 0.18 4.96
N PHE A 46 1.13 -0.04 5.72
CA PHE A 46 0.63 -1.38 6.05
C PHE A 46 0.25 -2.21 4.82
N ASN A 47 -0.15 -1.57 3.73
CA ASN A 47 -0.49 -2.25 2.48
C ASN A 47 0.73 -2.68 1.65
N ILE A 48 1.93 -2.16 1.93
CA ILE A 48 3.15 -2.40 1.15
C ILE A 48 4.31 -2.96 1.97
N ASP A 49 4.35 -2.68 3.27
CA ASP A 49 5.39 -3.13 4.20
C ASP A 49 4.82 -3.28 5.62
N PRO A 50 3.94 -4.25 5.89
CA PRO A 50 3.32 -4.41 7.21
C PRO A 50 4.30 -4.76 8.32
N THR A 51 5.50 -5.22 7.97
CA THR A 51 6.59 -5.50 8.92
C THR A 51 7.42 -4.28 9.28
N MET A 52 7.22 -3.15 8.58
CA MET A 52 7.93 -1.88 8.80
C MET A 52 9.46 -1.94 8.69
N ILE A 53 9.98 -2.91 7.96
CA ILE A 53 11.44 -3.16 7.86
C ILE A 53 12.06 -2.59 6.59
N LYS A 54 11.26 -2.24 5.58
CA LYS A 54 11.78 -1.71 4.31
C LYS A 54 12.19 -0.26 4.47
N SER A 55 13.38 0.08 4.03
CA SER A 55 13.89 1.46 3.96
C SER A 55 13.54 2.17 2.65
N SER A 56 13.15 1.41 1.62
CA SER A 56 12.77 1.96 0.31
C SER A 56 11.72 1.09 -0.36
N HIS A 57 11.00 1.68 -1.30
CA HIS A 57 9.95 1.02 -2.06
C HIS A 57 10.20 1.20 -3.55
N LEU A 58 9.97 0.15 -4.33
CA LEU A 58 9.91 0.26 -5.78
C LEU A 58 8.54 0.77 -6.16
N PHE A 59 8.49 1.83 -6.93
CA PHE A 59 7.23 2.39 -7.41
C PHE A 59 7.40 3.08 -8.76
N HIS A 60 6.29 3.28 -9.43
CA HIS A 60 6.17 4.22 -10.52
C HIS A 60 4.90 5.06 -10.35
N LEU A 61 4.82 6.15 -11.10
CA LEU A 61 3.74 7.12 -11.01
C LEU A 61 2.84 7.00 -12.24
N GLU A 62 1.54 7.06 -12.00
CA GLU A 62 0.54 7.25 -13.03
C GLU A 62 -0.10 8.63 -12.80
N LEU A 63 0.30 9.60 -13.60
CA LEU A 63 -0.16 10.98 -13.47
C LEU A 63 -1.55 11.15 -14.05
N ASN A 64 -2.39 11.91 -13.34
CA ASN A 64 -3.73 12.26 -13.82
C ASN A 64 -3.64 13.46 -14.78
N GLU A 65 -3.60 13.19 -16.07
CA GLU A 65 -3.55 14.20 -17.13
C GLU A 65 -4.83 15.04 -17.22
N ALA A 66 -5.94 14.56 -16.63
CA ALA A 66 -7.19 15.33 -16.57
C ALA A 66 -7.23 16.35 -15.42
N ASN A 67 -6.21 16.38 -14.55
CA ASN A 67 -6.11 17.38 -13.50
C ASN A 67 -5.95 18.78 -14.13
N PRO A 68 -6.72 19.79 -13.71
CA PRO A 68 -6.63 21.15 -14.27
C PRO A 68 -5.24 21.80 -14.21
N GLY A 69 -4.39 21.34 -13.28
CA GLY A 69 -3.01 21.81 -13.15
C GLY A 69 -1.97 20.94 -13.87
N ALA A 70 -2.37 19.89 -14.60
CA ALA A 70 -1.44 18.87 -15.14
C ALA A 70 -0.35 19.47 -16.05
N GLU A 71 -0.71 20.43 -16.92
CA GLU A 71 0.24 21.08 -17.83
C GLU A 71 1.21 22.04 -17.14
N GLN A 72 0.95 22.42 -15.89
CA GLN A 72 1.72 23.39 -15.11
C GLN A 72 2.56 22.75 -14.00
N ARG A 73 2.68 21.41 -14.01
CA ARG A 73 3.45 20.68 -13.01
C ARG A 73 4.90 21.17 -12.96
N LYS A 74 5.37 21.36 -11.75
CA LYS A 74 6.73 21.80 -11.46
C LYS A 74 7.59 20.62 -11.02
N THR A 75 8.89 20.82 -10.99
CA THR A 75 9.78 19.97 -10.21
C THR A 75 9.74 20.45 -8.76
N MET A 76 9.43 19.56 -7.85
CA MET A 76 9.36 19.82 -6.41
C MET A 76 10.63 19.27 -5.73
N ALA A 77 11.28 20.12 -4.94
CA ALA A 77 12.48 19.71 -4.21
C ALA A 77 12.16 18.63 -3.16
N HIS A 78 10.98 18.71 -2.53
CA HIS A 78 10.59 17.78 -1.50
C HIS A 78 9.07 17.60 -1.45
N GLN A 79 8.63 16.37 -1.39
CA GLN A 79 7.23 15.97 -1.18
C GLN A 79 7.21 14.74 -0.26
N CYS A 80 6.45 14.79 0.81
CA CYS A 80 6.28 13.68 1.75
C CYS A 80 5.03 12.89 1.37
N VAL A 81 5.19 11.64 0.96
CA VAL A 81 4.07 10.74 0.68
C VAL A 81 3.65 10.04 1.96
N SER A 82 2.42 10.25 2.36
CA SER A 82 1.84 9.70 3.59
C SER A 82 0.61 8.85 3.28
N GLY A 83 0.38 7.84 4.10
CA GLY A 83 -0.85 7.07 4.07
C GLY A 83 -2.02 7.77 4.78
N TYR A 84 -3.12 7.03 4.91
CA TYR A 84 -4.35 7.53 5.51
C TYR A 84 -4.35 7.55 7.05
N SER A 85 -3.37 6.92 7.69
CA SER A 85 -3.37 6.80 9.14
C SER A 85 -2.69 7.98 9.84
N CYS A 86 -3.00 8.17 11.13
CA CYS A 86 -2.38 9.18 11.97
C CYS A 86 -1.00 8.77 12.54
N MET A 87 -0.50 7.60 12.16
CA MET A 87 0.76 7.08 12.68
C MET A 87 1.95 7.68 11.94
N GLU A 88 3.01 8.08 12.67
CA GLU A 88 4.24 8.60 12.04
C GLU A 88 4.90 7.62 11.07
N VAL A 89 4.81 6.32 11.35
CA VAL A 89 5.34 5.27 10.47
C VAL A 89 4.61 5.20 9.13
N ASP A 90 3.47 5.86 8.99
CA ASP A 90 2.70 5.96 7.76
C ASP A 90 3.15 7.13 6.86
N ARG A 91 4.23 7.81 7.20
CA ARG A 91 5.05 8.56 6.24
C ARG A 91 5.81 7.53 5.42
N ILE A 92 5.33 7.25 4.21
CA ILE A 92 5.76 6.09 3.44
C ILE A 92 7.15 6.34 2.86
N PHE A 93 7.34 7.49 2.20
CA PHE A 93 8.64 7.91 1.68
C PHE A 93 8.65 9.40 1.36
N GLU A 94 9.85 9.94 1.18
CA GLU A 94 10.08 11.29 0.70
C GLU A 94 10.44 11.25 -0.79
N TYR A 95 9.66 11.96 -1.60
CA TYR A 95 9.88 12.09 -3.03
C TYR A 95 10.59 13.42 -3.30
N ARG A 96 11.87 13.32 -3.66
CA ARG A 96 12.76 14.48 -3.83
C ARG A 96 13.06 14.72 -5.29
N ASP A 97 13.23 16.01 -5.64
CA ASP A 97 13.63 16.48 -6.98
C ASP A 97 12.80 15.84 -8.10
N GLY A 98 11.54 15.63 -7.84
CA GLY A 98 10.62 14.93 -8.72
C GLY A 98 9.46 15.81 -9.19
N ILE A 99 8.68 15.27 -10.12
CA ILE A 99 7.49 15.95 -10.63
C ILE A 99 6.48 16.20 -9.50
N GLU A 100 5.84 17.36 -9.55
CA GLU A 100 4.76 17.72 -8.64
C GLU A 100 3.61 16.71 -8.72
N LEU A 101 3.29 16.07 -7.58
CA LEU A 101 2.14 15.20 -7.46
C LEU A 101 0.92 15.98 -7.00
N MET A 102 -0.23 15.63 -7.55
CA MET A 102 -1.51 16.29 -7.35
C MET A 102 -2.59 15.28 -6.98
N GLU A 103 -3.72 15.77 -6.48
CA GLU A 103 -4.89 14.93 -6.25
C GLU A 103 -5.31 14.19 -7.51
N GLY A 104 -5.64 12.90 -7.35
CA GLY A 104 -6.00 12.01 -8.44
C GLY A 104 -4.81 11.32 -9.12
N ASP A 105 -3.56 11.72 -8.84
CA ASP A 105 -2.39 10.93 -9.25
C ASP A 105 -2.36 9.60 -8.52
N ARG A 106 -1.71 8.61 -9.13
CA ARG A 106 -1.56 7.29 -8.54
C ARG A 106 -0.10 6.93 -8.36
N ILE A 107 0.15 6.20 -7.29
CA ILE A 107 1.43 5.60 -6.99
C ILE A 107 1.24 4.09 -7.04
N VAL A 108 1.98 3.42 -7.90
CA VAL A 108 1.95 1.97 -8.08
C VAL A 108 3.19 1.39 -7.43
N TYR A 109 3.02 0.76 -6.28
CA TYR A 109 4.09 0.07 -5.58
C TYR A 109 4.26 -1.34 -6.11
N GLU A 110 5.48 -1.72 -6.40
CA GLU A 110 5.84 -3.03 -6.92
C GLU A 110 6.46 -3.92 -5.85
N ASN A 111 6.44 -5.23 -6.09
CA ASN A 111 7.07 -6.21 -5.21
C ASN A 111 6.56 -6.15 -3.77
N VAL A 112 5.26 -6.01 -3.59
CA VAL A 112 4.62 -5.85 -2.28
C VAL A 112 3.93 -7.12 -1.76
N GLY A 113 4.12 -8.29 -2.38
CA GLY A 113 3.41 -9.52 -2.02
C GLY A 113 3.82 -10.15 -0.68
N GLY A 114 4.87 -9.66 -0.03
CA GLY A 114 5.33 -10.20 1.25
C GLY A 114 4.47 -9.72 2.43
N TYR A 115 3.71 -10.63 3.04
CA TYR A 115 2.88 -10.42 4.25
C TYR A 115 1.72 -9.43 4.13
N THR A 116 1.59 -8.71 3.04
CA THR A 116 0.60 -7.62 2.88
C THR A 116 -0.86 -8.07 2.96
N MET A 117 -1.12 -9.35 2.70
CA MET A 117 -2.46 -9.93 2.80
C MET A 117 -2.73 -10.67 4.12
N SER A 118 -1.76 -10.74 5.04
CA SER A 118 -1.87 -11.50 6.29
C SER A 118 -1.52 -10.71 7.55
N LEU A 119 -0.56 -9.79 7.48
CA LEU A 119 -0.10 -9.01 8.65
C LEU A 119 -0.61 -7.57 8.70
N ASN A 120 -1.56 -7.21 7.86
CA ASN A 120 -2.16 -5.88 7.91
C ASN A 120 -2.95 -5.71 9.23
N PRO A 121 -2.68 -4.67 10.04
CA PRO A 121 -3.32 -4.46 11.33
C PRO A 121 -4.79 -4.06 11.24
N LEU A 122 -5.32 -3.81 10.06
CA LEU A 122 -6.70 -3.37 9.80
C LEU A 122 -7.08 -2.09 10.58
N PHE A 123 -6.09 -1.23 10.80
CA PHE A 123 -6.26 0.02 11.52
C PHE A 123 -6.84 1.10 10.59
N ILE A 124 -7.95 1.70 10.95
CA ILE A 124 -8.72 2.71 10.21
C ILE A 124 -9.39 2.13 8.95
N GLN A 125 -8.66 1.39 8.12
CA GLN A 125 -9.21 0.72 6.94
C GLN A 125 -8.94 -0.78 7.00
N TYR A 126 -9.82 -1.53 6.33
CA TYR A 126 -9.71 -2.98 6.20
C TYR A 126 -8.94 -3.37 4.93
N PHE A 127 -8.86 -4.67 4.66
CA PHE A 127 -8.22 -5.16 3.43
C PHE A 127 -8.87 -4.55 2.18
N PRO A 128 -8.06 -4.07 1.23
CA PRO A 128 -8.55 -3.49 -0.02
C PRO A 128 -9.13 -4.55 -0.97
N ASP A 129 -9.71 -4.09 -2.06
CA ASP A 129 -10.06 -4.93 -3.22
C ASP A 129 -8.81 -5.65 -3.74
N VAL A 130 -8.98 -6.90 -4.19
CA VAL A 130 -7.91 -7.66 -4.84
C VAL A 130 -8.34 -8.09 -6.22
N TYR A 131 -7.44 -7.90 -7.17
CA TYR A 131 -7.63 -8.26 -8.56
C TYR A 131 -6.53 -9.19 -9.05
N ILE A 132 -6.86 -10.07 -9.97
CA ILE A 132 -5.89 -10.81 -10.78
C ILE A 132 -5.87 -10.20 -12.18
N ARG A 133 -4.67 -9.99 -12.70
CA ARG A 133 -4.49 -9.65 -14.12
C ARG A 133 -4.23 -10.94 -14.91
N ARG A 134 -5.08 -11.23 -15.87
CA ARG A 134 -4.94 -12.37 -16.76
C ARG A 134 -5.34 -11.95 -18.18
N ASP A 135 -4.49 -12.24 -19.15
CA ASP A 135 -4.72 -11.93 -20.57
C ASP A 135 -5.08 -10.45 -20.81
N GLY A 136 -4.38 -9.54 -20.11
CA GLY A 136 -4.60 -8.09 -20.19
C GLY A 136 -5.86 -7.58 -19.47
N LYS A 137 -6.67 -8.46 -18.88
CA LYS A 137 -7.88 -8.09 -18.15
C LYS A 137 -7.71 -8.22 -16.64
N LEU A 138 -8.46 -7.38 -15.90
CA LEU A 138 -8.51 -7.43 -14.45
C LEU A 138 -9.78 -8.14 -13.99
N TYR A 139 -9.62 -9.11 -13.12
CA TYR A 139 -10.70 -9.86 -12.49
C TYR A 139 -10.66 -9.63 -11.00
N LYS A 140 -11.72 -9.08 -10.42
CA LYS A 140 -11.82 -8.91 -8.97
C LYS A 140 -12.02 -10.27 -8.33
N ILE A 141 -11.15 -10.63 -7.37
CA ILE A 141 -11.18 -11.91 -6.66
C ILE A 141 -11.48 -11.75 -5.17
N ARG A 142 -11.37 -10.54 -4.63
CA ARG A 142 -11.77 -10.23 -3.26
C ARG A 142 -12.30 -8.79 -3.20
N ASN A 143 -13.46 -8.60 -2.59
CA ASN A 143 -13.97 -7.28 -2.28
C ASN A 143 -13.20 -6.69 -1.07
N ARG A 144 -13.15 -5.38 -1.00
CA ARG A 144 -12.73 -4.67 0.21
C ARG A 144 -13.51 -5.18 1.41
N TRP A 145 -12.83 -5.44 2.49
CA TRP A 145 -13.47 -5.80 3.74
C TRP A 145 -14.21 -4.60 4.33
N THR A 146 -15.27 -4.92 5.05
CA THR A 146 -16.13 -3.98 5.77
C THR A 146 -16.16 -4.39 7.26
N PRO A 147 -16.80 -3.62 8.13
CA PRO A 147 -17.04 -4.06 9.51
C PRO A 147 -17.67 -5.45 9.62
N LYS A 148 -18.46 -5.87 8.63
CA LYS A 148 -19.12 -7.19 8.62
C LYS A 148 -18.10 -8.33 8.62
N GLU A 149 -17.10 -8.27 7.76
CA GLU A 149 -16.04 -9.29 7.70
C GLU A 149 -15.14 -9.24 8.93
N TYR A 150 -14.88 -8.05 9.44
CA TYR A 150 -14.05 -7.84 10.62
C TYR A 150 -14.72 -8.37 11.89
N MET A 151 -16.04 -8.18 12.02
CA MET A 151 -16.83 -8.56 13.20
C MET A 151 -17.45 -9.97 13.10
N GLN A 152 -17.14 -10.72 12.04
CA GLN A 152 -17.64 -12.09 11.89
C GLN A 152 -17.35 -12.92 13.16
N ASN A 153 -18.32 -13.73 13.58
CA ASN A 153 -18.28 -14.50 14.82
C ASN A 153 -18.29 -13.67 16.11
N SER A 154 -18.45 -12.35 16.04
CA SER A 154 -18.75 -11.53 17.22
C SER A 154 -20.22 -11.64 17.58
N MET A 155 -20.51 -11.75 18.87
CA MET A 155 -21.89 -11.82 19.39
C MET A 155 -22.28 -10.49 20.02
N LEU A 156 -23.54 -10.09 19.84
CA LEU A 156 -24.09 -8.95 20.55
C LEU A 156 -24.30 -9.31 22.03
N TYR A 157 -24.03 -8.37 22.92
CA TYR A 157 -24.32 -8.53 24.33
C TYR A 157 -25.83 -8.73 24.54
N GLY A 158 -26.20 -9.81 25.23
CA GLY A 158 -27.60 -10.15 25.54
C GLY A 158 -28.23 -11.19 24.62
N GLU A 159 -27.56 -11.72 23.62
CA GLU A 159 -28.00 -12.91 22.89
C GLU A 159 -27.66 -14.18 23.73
N GLU A 160 -28.67 -14.92 24.13
CA GLU A 160 -28.46 -16.22 24.80
C GLU A 160 -27.79 -17.19 23.82
N GLN A 161 -26.70 -17.79 24.26
CA GLN A 161 -26.08 -18.90 23.53
C GLN A 161 -27.06 -20.10 23.57
N LYS A 162 -27.60 -20.46 22.42
CA LYS A 162 -28.41 -21.67 22.23
C LYS A 162 -27.52 -22.87 21.97
#